data_85cd1d84a889f20d46e265e59f4cedaa
#
_entry.id   85cd1d84a889f20d46e265e59f4cedaa
#
_cell.length_a   1.000
_cell.length_b   1.000
_cell.length_c   1.000
_cell.angle_alpha   90.00
_cell.angle_beta   90.00
_cell.angle_gamma   90.00
#
_symmetry.space_group_name_H-M   'P 1'
#
loop_
_entity.id
_entity.type
_entity.pdbx_description
1 polymer ?
#
loop_
_entity_poly.entity_id
_entity_poly.type
_entity_poly.pdbx_seq_one_letter_code
_entity_poly.pdbx_strand_id
1 'polypeptide(L)'
;MTIKEVEQALEIPRATIRFYEKEKLITPSRNGNAYREYSNEDIAVLKKVIVLRKIGLSVADIKELLDEKASLQEVIEKNVADLQARIKELDGAIKICKKIQFRQEDINSFDETYYWEEIQVQEKAGSRFLDIVNDTIKYEKKIILKQFNLADRDGNLSCGKIEASSQRKVPLMTLGQKSRALR
;
A
#
# COMPACT_ATOMS: atom_id res chain seq x y z
N MET A 1 13.60 6.55 27.58
CA MET A 1 12.24 7.17 27.60
C MET A 1 11.16 6.11 27.59
N THR A 2 10.02 6.37 28.24
CA THR A 2 8.84 5.50 28.16
C THR A 2 8.07 5.72 26.85
N ILE A 3 7.24 4.78 26.43
CA ILE A 3 6.41 4.92 25.22
C ILE A 3 5.49 6.17 25.27
N LYS A 4 5.06 6.60 26.46
CA LYS A 4 4.24 7.80 26.64
C LYS A 4 5.05 9.07 26.35
N GLU A 5 6.28 9.12 26.80
CA GLU A 5 7.20 10.24 26.54
C GLU A 5 7.55 10.31 25.05
N VAL A 6 7.78 9.15 24.40
CA VAL A 6 8.04 9.08 22.95
C VAL A 6 6.83 9.58 22.15
N GLU A 7 5.62 9.12 22.52
CA GLU A 7 4.36 9.58 21.90
C GLU A 7 4.23 11.11 21.94
N GLN A 8 4.52 11.70 23.10
CA GLN A 8 4.47 13.15 23.29
C GLN A 8 5.56 13.90 22.53
N ALA A 9 6.79 13.34 22.55
CA ALA A 9 7.94 13.99 21.93
C ALA A 9 7.93 13.95 20.40
N LEU A 10 7.32 12.90 19.80
CA LEU A 10 7.29 12.69 18.35
C LEU A 10 5.90 12.93 17.72
N GLU A 11 4.90 13.23 18.54
CA GLU A 11 3.51 13.46 18.11
C GLU A 11 2.93 12.32 17.25
N ILE A 12 3.28 11.08 17.57
CA ILE A 12 2.77 9.89 16.90
C ILE A 12 2.09 8.94 17.90
N PRO A 13 0.97 8.29 17.51
CA PRO A 13 0.27 7.36 18.38
C PRO A 13 1.15 6.19 18.86
N ARG A 14 0.94 5.70 20.08
CA ARG A 14 1.63 4.51 20.61
C ARG A 14 1.45 3.28 19.71
N ALA A 15 0.30 3.15 19.06
CA ALA A 15 0.06 2.07 18.11
C ALA A 15 1.07 2.11 16.94
N THR A 16 1.39 3.31 16.43
CA THR A 16 2.40 3.50 15.38
C THR A 16 3.81 3.15 15.87
N ILE A 17 4.16 3.53 17.11
CA ILE A 17 5.46 3.16 17.68
C ILE A 17 5.58 1.64 17.80
N ARG A 18 4.55 0.98 18.34
CA ARG A 18 4.51 -0.50 18.45
C ARG A 18 4.54 -1.20 17.09
N PHE A 19 3.93 -0.60 16.07
CA PHE A 19 4.02 -1.10 14.71
C PHE A 19 5.46 -1.07 14.21
N TYR A 20 6.20 0.03 14.42
CA TYR A 20 7.62 0.11 14.02
C TYR A 20 8.52 -0.85 14.82
N GLU A 21 8.21 -1.14 16.10
CA GLU A 21 8.85 -2.24 16.85
C GLU A 21 8.58 -3.60 16.20
N LYS A 22 7.32 -3.88 15.85
CA LYS A 22 6.92 -5.14 15.21
C LYS A 22 7.62 -5.35 13.86
N GLU A 23 7.76 -4.28 13.10
CA GLU A 23 8.51 -4.27 11.82
C GLU A 23 10.03 -4.32 12.01
N LYS A 24 10.52 -4.30 13.27
CA LYS A 24 11.95 -4.34 13.63
C LYS A 24 12.75 -3.14 13.12
N LEU A 25 12.11 -1.99 12.97
CA LEU A 25 12.79 -0.73 12.67
C LEU A 25 13.50 -0.15 13.90
N ILE A 26 12.98 -0.46 15.10
CA ILE A 26 13.58 -0.17 16.40
C ILE A 26 13.47 -1.38 17.31
N THR A 27 14.37 -1.48 18.29
CA THR A 27 14.38 -2.59 19.25
C THR A 27 14.61 -2.04 20.66
N PRO A 28 13.57 -1.43 21.29
CA PRO A 28 13.72 -0.83 22.61
C PRO A 28 14.10 -1.89 23.65
N SER A 29 14.94 -1.50 24.59
CA SER A 29 15.31 -2.34 25.73
C SER A 29 14.12 -2.52 26.68
N ARG A 30 14.27 -3.43 27.65
CA ARG A 30 13.34 -3.59 28.75
C ARG A 30 14.06 -3.33 30.06
N ASN A 31 13.46 -2.50 30.91
CA ASN A 31 13.99 -2.26 32.25
C ASN A 31 13.71 -3.47 33.17
N GLY A 32 14.23 -3.44 34.40
CA GLY A 32 14.06 -4.53 35.39
C GLY A 32 12.62 -4.91 35.70
N ASN A 33 11.64 -4.04 35.39
CA ASN A 33 10.20 -4.28 35.54
C ASN A 33 9.53 -4.71 34.22
N ALA A 34 10.28 -5.15 33.24
CA ALA A 34 9.83 -5.59 31.92
C ALA A 34 9.13 -4.49 31.06
N TYR A 35 9.15 -3.22 31.47
CA TYR A 35 8.64 -2.11 30.69
C TYR A 35 9.62 -1.72 29.58
N ARG A 36 9.08 -1.29 28.42
CA ARG A 36 9.88 -0.78 27.30
C ARG A 36 10.58 0.51 27.65
N GLU A 37 11.83 0.57 27.30
CA GLU A 37 12.68 1.76 27.47
C GLU A 37 13.34 2.10 26.13
N TYR A 38 13.04 3.30 25.62
CA TYR A 38 13.53 3.80 24.35
C TYR A 38 14.78 4.64 24.58
N SER A 39 15.87 4.30 23.91
CA SER A 39 17.13 5.03 23.93
C SER A 39 17.06 6.30 23.07
N ASN A 40 18.08 7.15 23.15
CA ASN A 40 18.20 8.30 22.26
C ASN A 40 18.41 7.86 20.80
N GLU A 41 19.08 6.74 20.59
CA GLU A 41 19.28 6.11 19.29
C GLU A 41 17.93 5.64 18.70
N ASP A 42 17.08 4.99 19.49
CA ASP A 42 15.73 4.61 19.06
C ASP A 42 14.92 5.84 18.64
N ILE A 43 15.01 6.93 19.39
CA ILE A 43 14.33 8.20 19.05
C ILE A 43 14.89 8.78 17.75
N ALA A 44 16.20 8.74 17.54
CA ALA A 44 16.82 9.22 16.31
C ALA A 44 16.35 8.39 15.09
N VAL A 45 16.28 7.06 15.23
CA VAL A 45 15.76 6.17 14.19
C VAL A 45 14.29 6.44 13.93
N LEU A 46 13.45 6.57 14.97
CA LEU A 46 12.04 6.92 14.83
C LEU A 46 11.83 8.23 14.07
N LYS A 47 12.63 9.27 14.37
CA LYS A 47 12.56 10.53 13.61
C LYS A 47 12.88 10.33 12.13
N LYS A 48 13.93 9.56 11.79
CA LYS A 48 14.25 9.21 10.39
C LYS A 48 13.08 8.50 9.73
N VAL A 49 12.52 7.47 10.39
CA VAL A 49 11.37 6.71 9.90
C VAL A 49 10.17 7.63 9.62
N ILE A 50 9.83 8.52 10.56
CA ILE A 50 8.70 9.45 10.42
C ILE A 50 8.90 10.37 9.21
N VAL A 51 10.08 10.96 9.05
CA VAL A 51 10.39 11.84 7.91
C VAL A 51 10.23 11.07 6.59
N LEU A 52 10.83 9.90 6.48
CA LEU A 52 10.77 9.08 5.26
C LEU A 52 9.35 8.60 4.96
N ARG A 53 8.56 8.27 5.99
CA ARG A 53 7.13 7.95 5.83
C ARG A 53 6.30 9.14 5.35
N LYS A 54 6.57 10.34 5.87
CA LYS A 54 5.87 11.57 5.45
C LYS A 54 6.11 11.94 4.00
N ILE A 55 7.26 11.58 3.43
CA ILE A 55 7.54 11.77 2.00
C ILE A 55 7.09 10.59 1.13
N GLY A 56 6.46 9.56 1.71
CA GLY A 56 5.80 8.50 0.96
C GLY A 56 6.53 7.17 0.86
N LEU A 57 7.75 7.03 1.42
CA LEU A 57 8.47 5.77 1.38
C LEU A 57 7.70 4.65 2.10
N SER A 58 7.76 3.43 1.57
CA SER A 58 7.20 2.26 2.22
C SER A 58 8.02 1.87 3.46
N VAL A 59 7.42 1.10 4.38
CA VAL A 59 8.15 0.54 5.54
C VAL A 59 9.25 -0.41 5.09
N ALA A 60 9.02 -1.14 3.98
CA ALA A 60 10.00 -2.05 3.40
C ALA A 60 11.24 -1.29 2.89
N ASP A 61 11.04 -0.22 2.10
CA ASP A 61 12.15 0.61 1.60
C ASP A 61 12.95 1.23 2.76
N ILE A 62 12.26 1.71 3.80
CA ILE A 62 12.93 2.28 4.99
C ILE A 62 13.76 1.22 5.72
N LYS A 63 13.25 -0.01 5.80
CA LYS A 63 13.99 -1.11 6.42
C LYS A 63 15.25 -1.47 5.63
N GLU A 64 15.15 -1.53 4.29
CA GLU A 64 16.32 -1.75 3.43
C GLU A 64 17.38 -0.65 3.60
N LEU A 65 16.94 0.62 3.77
CA LEU A 65 17.84 1.73 4.07
C LEU A 65 18.52 1.60 5.44
N LEU A 66 17.77 1.20 6.47
CA LEU A 66 18.33 1.03 7.83
C LEU A 66 19.25 -0.19 7.91
N ASP A 67 19.00 -1.23 7.10
CA ASP A 67 19.83 -2.43 6.97
C ASP A 67 21.04 -2.21 6.01
N GLU A 68 21.23 -1.00 5.48
CA GLU A 68 22.29 -0.63 4.51
C GLU A 68 22.28 -1.45 3.21
N LYS A 69 21.10 -1.99 2.84
CA LYS A 69 20.91 -2.80 1.62
C LYS A 69 20.61 -1.97 0.38
N ALA A 70 20.22 -0.71 0.56
CA ALA A 70 19.93 0.24 -0.50
C ALA A 70 20.51 1.60 -0.17
N SER A 71 20.88 2.38 -1.19
CA SER A 71 21.32 3.75 -0.97
C SER A 71 20.11 4.68 -0.84
N LEU A 72 20.24 5.69 0.02
CA LEU A 72 19.18 6.69 0.20
C LEU A 72 18.86 7.40 -1.12
N GLN A 73 19.89 7.69 -1.93
CA GLN A 73 19.71 8.40 -3.19
C GLN A 73 18.86 7.59 -4.18
N GLU A 74 19.17 6.31 -4.38
CA GLU A 74 18.41 5.43 -5.29
C GLU A 74 16.94 5.30 -4.87
N VAL A 75 16.70 5.12 -3.56
CA VAL A 75 15.34 5.00 -3.03
C VAL A 75 14.55 6.31 -3.20
N ILE A 76 15.19 7.46 -2.99
CA ILE A 76 14.55 8.78 -3.19
C ILE A 76 14.29 9.04 -4.67
N GLU A 77 15.21 8.75 -5.57
CA GLU A 77 15.01 8.90 -7.01
C GLU A 77 13.81 8.06 -7.51
N LYS A 78 13.73 6.81 -7.07
CA LYS A 78 12.57 5.95 -7.35
C LYS A 78 11.28 6.54 -6.81
N ASN A 79 11.27 6.99 -5.55
CA ASN A 79 10.10 7.58 -4.92
C ASN A 79 9.62 8.85 -5.64
N VAL A 80 10.55 9.70 -6.09
CA VAL A 80 10.22 10.89 -6.90
C VAL A 80 9.54 10.48 -8.20
N ALA A 81 10.07 9.47 -8.91
CA ALA A 81 9.47 8.97 -10.14
C ALA A 81 8.05 8.42 -9.91
N ASP A 82 7.85 7.65 -8.83
CA ASP A 82 6.54 7.10 -8.45
C ASP A 82 5.52 8.21 -8.12
N LEU A 83 5.95 9.23 -7.37
CA LEU A 83 5.10 10.38 -7.05
C LEU A 83 4.73 11.18 -8.30
N GLN A 84 5.69 11.39 -9.23
CA GLN A 84 5.43 12.07 -10.50
C GLN A 84 4.45 11.28 -11.39
N ALA A 85 4.58 9.94 -11.43
CA ALA A 85 3.63 9.08 -12.12
C ALA A 85 2.22 9.22 -11.54
N ARG A 86 2.09 9.23 -10.21
CA ARG A 86 0.82 9.39 -9.51
C ARG A 86 0.20 10.77 -9.75
N ILE A 87 0.99 11.83 -9.81
CA ILE A 87 0.50 13.17 -10.19
C ILE A 87 -0.12 13.13 -11.59
N LYS A 88 0.52 12.49 -12.57
CA LYS A 88 -0.02 12.36 -13.93
C LYS A 88 -1.33 11.57 -13.98
N GLU A 89 -1.46 10.51 -13.18
CA GLU A 89 -2.70 9.73 -13.05
C GLU A 89 -3.84 10.59 -12.49
N LEU A 90 -3.56 11.32 -11.42
CA LEU A 90 -4.54 12.21 -10.80
C LEU A 90 -4.95 13.36 -11.73
N ASP A 91 -4.00 13.95 -12.48
CA ASP A 91 -4.29 15.00 -13.45
C ASP A 91 -5.22 14.50 -14.58
N GLY A 92 -4.97 13.29 -15.10
CA GLY A 92 -5.88 12.65 -16.06
C GLY A 92 -7.29 12.49 -15.52
N ALA A 93 -7.42 11.93 -14.31
CA ALA A 93 -8.73 11.75 -13.67
C ALA A 93 -9.46 13.09 -13.42
N ILE A 94 -8.74 14.12 -12.95
CA ILE A 94 -9.28 15.46 -12.71
C ILE A 94 -9.82 16.07 -14.00
N LYS A 95 -9.15 15.90 -15.12
CA LYS A 95 -9.62 16.41 -16.42
C LYS A 95 -10.96 15.81 -16.82
N ILE A 96 -11.13 14.51 -16.67
CA ILE A 96 -12.42 13.86 -16.95
C ILE A 96 -13.50 14.32 -15.96
N CYS A 97 -13.20 14.35 -14.66
CA CYS A 97 -14.15 14.86 -13.65
C CYS A 97 -14.63 16.28 -13.96
N LYS A 98 -13.74 17.18 -14.38
CA LYS A 98 -14.11 18.55 -14.77
C LYS A 98 -15.00 18.58 -16.02
N LYS A 99 -14.81 17.68 -16.98
CA LYS A 99 -15.71 17.57 -18.16
C LYS A 99 -17.10 17.11 -17.74
N ILE A 100 -17.20 16.10 -16.88
CA ILE A 100 -18.48 15.60 -16.34
C ILE A 100 -19.19 16.74 -15.58
N GLN A 101 -18.48 17.44 -14.72
CA GLN A 101 -19.02 18.58 -13.95
C GLN A 101 -19.50 19.71 -14.85
N PHE A 102 -18.75 20.06 -15.89
CA PHE A 102 -19.12 21.11 -16.85
C PHE A 102 -20.38 20.76 -17.65
N ARG A 103 -20.56 19.49 -18.03
CA ARG A 103 -21.74 19.01 -18.75
C ARG A 103 -22.95 18.81 -17.86
N GLN A 104 -22.79 18.91 -16.53
CA GLN A 104 -23.84 18.72 -15.52
C GLN A 104 -24.61 17.40 -15.70
N GLU A 105 -23.90 16.34 -16.08
CA GLU A 105 -24.47 15.01 -16.30
C GLU A 105 -24.84 14.35 -14.95
N ASP A 106 -25.98 13.67 -14.93
CA ASP A 106 -26.33 12.74 -13.87
C ASP A 106 -26.08 11.29 -14.32
N ILE A 107 -26.19 10.33 -13.40
CA ILE A 107 -25.85 8.94 -13.69
C ILE A 107 -26.73 8.30 -14.79
N ASN A 108 -27.95 8.81 -14.99
CA ASN A 108 -28.87 8.26 -16.00
C ASN A 108 -28.63 8.87 -17.40
N SER A 109 -28.05 10.08 -17.44
CA SER A 109 -27.66 10.78 -18.66
C SER A 109 -26.16 10.65 -18.97
N PHE A 110 -25.42 9.87 -18.16
CA PHE A 110 -23.99 9.68 -18.31
C PHE A 110 -23.64 8.94 -19.60
N ASP A 111 -22.88 9.63 -20.48
CA ASP A 111 -22.44 9.08 -21.75
C ASP A 111 -21.12 8.30 -21.56
N GLU A 112 -21.23 7.02 -21.19
CA GLU A 112 -20.09 6.15 -20.94
C GLU A 112 -19.24 5.95 -22.20
N THR A 113 -19.85 5.94 -23.37
CA THR A 113 -19.13 5.75 -24.64
C THR A 113 -18.22 6.95 -24.92
N TYR A 114 -18.76 8.16 -24.77
CA TYR A 114 -17.97 9.40 -24.93
C TYR A 114 -16.77 9.45 -24.00
N TYR A 115 -16.96 9.15 -22.70
CA TYR A 115 -15.86 9.21 -21.74
C TYR A 115 -14.88 8.06 -21.92
N TRP A 116 -15.34 6.90 -22.33
CA TRP A 116 -14.47 5.78 -22.68
C TRP A 116 -13.53 6.13 -23.84
N GLU A 117 -14.07 6.67 -24.94
CA GLU A 117 -13.28 7.10 -26.08
C GLU A 117 -12.31 8.23 -25.74
N GLU A 118 -12.76 9.20 -24.94
CA GLU A 118 -11.93 10.31 -24.49
C GLU A 118 -10.73 9.82 -23.64
N ILE A 119 -10.96 8.88 -22.72
CA ILE A 119 -9.90 8.27 -21.92
C ILE A 119 -8.90 7.54 -22.85
N GLN A 120 -9.37 6.74 -23.78
CA GLN A 120 -8.55 6.02 -24.75
C GLN A 120 -7.66 6.97 -25.59
N VAL A 121 -8.21 8.09 -26.03
CA VAL A 121 -7.48 9.11 -26.78
C VAL A 121 -6.40 9.75 -25.91
N GLN A 122 -6.72 10.10 -24.67
CA GLN A 122 -5.78 10.69 -23.75
C GLN A 122 -4.66 9.73 -23.33
N GLU A 123 -4.97 8.44 -23.13
CA GLU A 123 -3.98 7.40 -22.87
C GLU A 123 -2.99 7.23 -24.03
N LYS A 124 -3.48 7.22 -25.26
CA LYS A 124 -2.62 7.21 -26.47
C LYS A 124 -1.75 8.46 -26.57
N ALA A 125 -2.20 9.59 -26.05
CA ALA A 125 -1.43 10.84 -25.96
C ALA A 125 -0.46 10.90 -24.77
N GLY A 126 -0.37 9.81 -23.97
CA GLY A 126 0.55 9.68 -22.84
C GLY A 126 0.00 10.13 -21.48
N SER A 127 -1.29 10.45 -21.39
CA SER A 127 -1.94 10.61 -20.07
C SER A 127 -2.07 9.26 -19.37
N ARG A 128 -2.13 9.28 -18.03
CA ARG A 128 -2.40 8.10 -17.22
C ARG A 128 -3.69 8.29 -16.44
N PHE A 129 -4.36 7.18 -16.17
CA PHE A 129 -5.55 7.13 -15.34
C PHE A 129 -5.36 6.14 -14.20
N LEU A 130 -6.24 6.20 -13.19
CA LEU A 130 -6.19 5.31 -12.03
C LEU A 130 -6.35 3.85 -12.48
N ASP A 131 -5.49 3.00 -11.97
CA ASP A 131 -5.52 1.57 -12.28
C ASP A 131 -6.65 0.88 -11.51
N ILE A 132 -7.69 0.47 -12.25
CA ILE A 132 -8.85 -0.24 -11.71
C ILE A 132 -8.53 -1.68 -11.27
N VAL A 133 -7.43 -2.26 -11.76
CA VAL A 133 -7.01 -3.63 -11.43
C VAL A 133 -6.55 -3.74 -9.98
N ASN A 134 -5.99 -2.66 -9.42
CA ASN A 134 -5.53 -2.64 -8.04
C ASN A 134 -6.65 -2.89 -7.01
N ASP A 135 -7.88 -2.47 -7.29
CA ASP A 135 -9.00 -2.71 -6.39
C ASP A 135 -9.44 -4.17 -6.41
N THR A 136 -9.38 -4.82 -7.58
CA THR A 136 -9.62 -6.26 -7.72
C THR A 136 -8.58 -7.07 -6.93
N ILE A 137 -7.30 -6.73 -7.06
CA ILE A 137 -6.21 -7.38 -6.31
C ILE A 137 -6.39 -7.20 -4.79
N LYS A 138 -6.77 -6.02 -4.33
CA LYS A 138 -7.05 -5.76 -2.91
C LYS A 138 -8.24 -6.60 -2.41
N TYR A 139 -9.28 -6.72 -3.23
CA TYR A 139 -10.47 -7.52 -2.93
C TYR A 139 -10.13 -9.01 -2.83
N GLU A 140 -9.39 -9.56 -3.81
CA GLU A 140 -8.93 -10.95 -3.80
C GLU A 140 -8.02 -11.26 -2.62
N LYS A 141 -7.05 -10.39 -2.31
CA LYS A 141 -6.21 -10.51 -1.11
C LYS A 141 -7.06 -10.55 0.16
N LYS A 142 -8.09 -9.71 0.26
CA LYS A 142 -8.99 -9.69 1.43
C LYS A 142 -9.80 -10.97 1.57
N ILE A 143 -10.25 -11.57 0.44
CA ILE A 143 -10.94 -12.86 0.43
C ILE A 143 -10.01 -13.97 0.87
N ILE A 144 -8.81 -14.06 0.29
CA ILE A 144 -7.80 -15.07 0.63
C ILE A 144 -7.45 -15.00 2.12
N LEU A 145 -7.19 -13.80 2.65
CA LEU A 145 -6.89 -13.61 4.06
C LEU A 145 -8.04 -14.06 4.98
N LYS A 146 -9.30 -13.82 4.58
CA LYS A 146 -10.47 -14.29 5.33
C LYS A 146 -10.63 -15.81 5.28
N GLN A 147 -10.43 -16.44 4.10
CA GLN A 147 -10.57 -17.88 3.92
C GLN A 147 -9.53 -18.69 4.72
N PHE A 148 -8.34 -18.15 4.89
CA PHE A 148 -7.26 -18.81 5.61
C PHE A 148 -7.15 -18.38 7.09
N ASN A 149 -8.07 -17.57 7.61
CA ASN A 149 -8.00 -17.00 8.97
C ASN A 149 -6.64 -16.33 9.29
N LEU A 150 -5.99 -15.78 8.27
CA LEU A 150 -4.65 -15.17 8.38
C LEU A 150 -4.70 -13.70 8.81
N ALA A 151 -5.89 -13.14 8.95
CA ALA A 151 -6.07 -11.76 9.38
C ALA A 151 -6.72 -11.73 10.78
N ASP A 152 -6.27 -10.80 11.63
CA ASP A 152 -6.98 -10.44 12.85
C ASP A 152 -8.30 -9.71 12.53
N ARG A 153 -9.09 -9.36 13.58
CA ARG A 153 -10.38 -8.66 13.40
C ARG A 153 -10.26 -7.32 12.66
N ASP A 154 -9.06 -6.75 12.63
CA ASP A 154 -8.75 -5.46 11.99
C ASP A 154 -8.13 -5.62 10.59
N GLY A 155 -7.98 -6.87 10.09
CA GLY A 155 -7.45 -7.16 8.75
C GLY A 155 -5.91 -7.17 8.65
N ASN A 156 -5.20 -7.19 9.79
CA ASN A 156 -3.75 -7.28 9.81
C ASN A 156 -3.28 -8.74 9.70
N LEU A 157 -2.19 -8.95 8.93
CA LEU A 157 -1.55 -10.26 8.78
C LEU A 157 -0.95 -10.72 10.11
N SER A 158 -1.47 -11.84 10.67
CA SER A 158 -0.75 -12.54 11.72
C SER A 158 0.34 -13.39 11.06
N CYS A 159 1.61 -13.08 11.33
CA CYS A 159 2.73 -13.91 10.90
C CYS A 159 2.79 -15.19 11.76
N GLY A 160 1.93 -16.16 11.46
CA GLY A 160 2.03 -17.53 11.96
C GLY A 160 2.89 -18.33 10.99
N LYS A 161 3.87 -19.05 11.52
CA LYS A 161 4.74 -19.97 10.77
C LYS A 161 3.88 -20.87 9.88
N ILE A 162 4.08 -20.81 8.59
CA ILE A 162 3.59 -21.83 7.66
C ILE A 162 4.53 -23.02 7.83
N GLU A 163 4.15 -23.96 8.65
CA GLU A 163 4.72 -25.29 8.57
C GLU A 163 4.23 -25.93 7.27
N ALA A 164 5.18 -26.30 6.43
CA ALA A 164 4.95 -27.01 5.18
C ALA A 164 4.36 -28.38 5.50
N SER A 165 3.03 -28.51 5.50
CA SER A 165 2.38 -29.80 5.43
C SER A 165 1.81 -30.02 4.03
N SER A 166 2.57 -30.78 3.27
CA SER A 166 2.21 -31.80 2.29
C SER A 166 0.86 -31.69 1.57
N GLN A 167 0.98 -31.51 0.27
CA GLN A 167 0.16 -32.12 -0.79
C GLN A 167 -1.38 -32.01 -0.66
N ARG A 168 -1.96 -30.95 -1.19
CA ARG A 168 -3.21 -31.06 -1.95
C ARG A 168 -3.07 -30.31 -3.25
N LYS A 169 -3.12 -31.07 -4.37
CA LYS A 169 -3.18 -30.56 -5.74
C LYS A 169 -4.44 -29.67 -5.87
N VAL A 170 -4.25 -28.42 -6.17
CA VAL A 170 -5.31 -27.51 -6.62
C VAL A 170 -5.51 -27.81 -8.11
N PRO A 171 -6.72 -28.13 -8.58
CA PRO A 171 -6.95 -28.31 -10.01
C PRO A 171 -6.85 -26.97 -10.71
N LEU A 172 -5.95 -26.87 -11.67
CA LEU A 172 -5.90 -25.79 -12.66
C LEU A 172 -7.20 -25.80 -13.46
N MET A 173 -8.08 -24.83 -13.23
CA MET A 173 -9.16 -24.54 -14.15
C MET A 173 -8.56 -23.87 -15.39
N THR A 174 -8.41 -24.67 -16.44
CA THR A 174 -8.11 -24.21 -17.78
C THR A 174 -9.28 -23.39 -18.33
N LEU A 175 -9.08 -22.10 -18.53
CA LEU A 175 -9.89 -21.26 -19.40
C LEU A 175 -9.63 -21.67 -20.86
N GLY A 176 -10.49 -22.45 -21.41
CA GLY A 176 -10.44 -22.82 -22.82
C GLY A 176 -11.58 -23.74 -23.23
N GLN A 177 -12.38 -23.27 -24.17
CA GLN A 177 -13.41 -23.96 -24.95
C GLN A 177 -14.85 -23.88 -24.46
N LYS A 178 -15.54 -22.83 -24.88
CA LYS A 178 -16.91 -22.93 -25.35
C LYS A 178 -17.11 -22.01 -26.56
N SER A 179 -16.69 -22.46 -27.71
CA SER A 179 -17.21 -22.00 -29.01
C SER A 179 -17.58 -23.24 -29.77
N ARG A 180 -18.87 -23.56 -29.84
CA ARG A 180 -19.57 -24.27 -30.93
C ARG A 180 -20.86 -24.86 -30.39
N ALA A 181 -21.92 -24.29 -30.79
CA ALA A 181 -23.11 -24.95 -31.35
C ALA A 181 -24.37 -24.09 -31.17
N LEU A 182 -24.69 -23.34 -32.18
CA LEU A 182 -26.08 -23.02 -32.52
C LEU A 182 -26.16 -23.07 -34.06
N ARG A 183 -26.63 -24.17 -34.52
CA ARG A 183 -27.45 -24.26 -35.75
C ARG A 183 -28.89 -24.33 -35.32
#